data_b7c894a6b143a5b820d48598058f083c
#
_entry.id   b7c894a6b143a5b820d48598058f083c
#
_cell.length_a   1.000
_cell.length_b   1.000
_cell.length_c   1.000
_cell.angle_alpha   90.00
_cell.angle_beta   90.00
_cell.angle_gamma   90.00
#
_symmetry.space_group_name_H-M   'P 1'
#
loop_
_entity.id
_entity.type
_entity.pdbx_description
1 polymer ?
#
loop_
_entity_poly.entity_id
_entity_poly.type
_entity_poly.pdbx_seq_one_letter_code
_entity_poly.pdbx_strand_id
1 'polypeptide(L)'
;MHIERVDTFAEFQCLRTAWDTIYQSDPEAQFFLSWQWLAGALESYPGEWLVLVARGADSTYRGFLPLRRKTIWSKSRQQLRNELQFAGRLFWADYGGVLCLPEHEEAVLNAFAVYLKQLHWSHFYLKGFRISDRRFELFMAPFADERFIVEPMTSTINDGETDNLVSPHIDLPDTFDAYLAEKLSSNTRQKLRRFLRKLEVSTEYQLTTTNAATQVRDVQILETLWGKLRREQKGANTQRLATKYGMIVQRGLEDKTCHLLILWYRDTPLGVLASFVDWDKSRLLFFVSGRDEDFRELPVGLILHACNVRWAIEHGIRTYDFLRGNEPYKYSLGATDMRLRYPLVRTQSGVNPNGKLDPGCIDEALQLAVDFAKRNYTQRAVIACQQILATMPGDEVAQRLLDALVDVSEVRGRQ
;
A
#
# COMPACT_ATOMS: atom_id res chain seq x y z
N MET A 1 -4.42 2.14 28.71
CA MET A 1 -4.09 2.63 27.35
C MET A 1 -5.25 3.48 26.88
N HIS A 2 -4.98 4.71 26.44
CA HIS A 2 -5.97 5.62 25.85
C HIS A 2 -5.76 5.64 24.33
N ILE A 3 -6.85 5.62 23.55
CA ILE A 3 -6.79 5.71 22.09
C ILE A 3 -7.36 7.05 21.66
N GLU A 4 -6.55 7.81 20.92
CA GLU A 4 -6.93 9.05 20.25
C GLU A 4 -7.10 8.80 18.75
N ARG A 5 -7.93 9.61 18.11
CA ARG A 5 -8.14 9.62 16.67
C ARG A 5 -7.56 10.90 16.08
N VAL A 6 -6.72 10.74 15.08
CA VAL A 6 -6.12 11.82 14.28
C VAL A 6 -6.57 11.62 12.84
N ASP A 7 -7.25 12.61 12.24
CA ASP A 7 -7.74 12.54 10.86
C ASP A 7 -7.54 13.84 10.07
N THR A 8 -6.75 14.77 10.61
CA THR A 8 -6.25 15.93 9.90
C THR A 8 -4.73 15.85 9.67
N PHE A 9 -4.27 16.34 8.53
CA PHE A 9 -2.83 16.27 8.21
C PHE A 9 -1.99 17.13 9.17
N ALA A 10 -2.53 18.24 9.65
CA ALA A 10 -1.85 19.10 10.63
C ALA A 10 -1.59 18.37 11.96
N GLU A 11 -2.58 17.65 12.50
CA GLU A 11 -2.41 16.83 13.69
C GLU A 11 -1.43 15.67 13.45
N PHE A 12 -1.54 15.02 12.28
CA PHE A 12 -0.60 13.96 11.90
C PHE A 12 0.84 14.48 11.88
N GLN A 13 1.10 15.68 11.35
CA GLN A 13 2.42 16.30 11.34
C GLN A 13 3.02 16.45 12.73
N CYS A 14 2.20 16.70 13.75
CA CYS A 14 2.64 16.80 15.15
C CYS A 14 3.16 15.47 15.73
N LEU A 15 2.83 14.34 15.11
CA LEU A 15 3.25 13.01 15.56
C LEU A 15 4.65 12.61 15.09
N ARG A 16 5.29 13.36 14.17
CA ARG A 16 6.50 12.94 13.46
C ARG A 16 7.60 12.40 14.37
N THR A 17 8.02 13.17 15.37
CA THR A 17 9.12 12.76 16.26
C THR A 17 8.81 11.46 17.01
N ALA A 18 7.59 11.33 17.53
CA ALA A 18 7.16 10.13 18.22
C ALA A 18 7.02 8.93 17.25
N TRP A 19 6.54 9.21 16.02
CA TRP A 19 6.44 8.22 14.97
C TRP A 19 7.79 7.62 14.62
N ASP A 20 8.78 8.46 14.32
CA ASP A 20 10.13 8.05 13.95
C ASP A 20 10.77 7.25 15.11
N THR A 21 10.58 7.68 16.37
CA THR A 21 11.07 6.96 17.54
C THR A 21 10.48 5.55 17.66
N ILE A 22 9.15 5.43 17.52
CA ILE A 22 8.47 4.12 17.58
C ILE A 22 8.83 3.27 16.37
N TYR A 23 8.91 3.87 15.17
CA TYR A 23 9.31 3.17 13.97
C TYR A 23 10.69 2.52 14.11
N GLN A 24 11.66 3.26 14.62
CA GLN A 24 13.02 2.76 14.84
C GLN A 24 13.07 1.65 15.90
N SER A 25 12.29 1.78 16.96
CA SER A 25 12.26 0.82 18.09
C SER A 25 11.46 -0.45 17.78
N ASP A 26 10.46 -0.41 16.89
CA ASP A 26 9.61 -1.54 16.57
C ASP A 26 10.32 -2.51 15.60
N PRO A 27 10.64 -3.76 15.99
CA PRO A 27 11.31 -4.71 15.10
C PRO A 27 10.43 -5.18 13.92
N GLU A 28 9.11 -5.06 14.03
CA GLU A 28 8.18 -5.42 12.96
C GLU A 28 7.80 -4.24 12.05
N ALA A 29 8.32 -3.04 12.32
CA ALA A 29 8.13 -1.90 11.43
C ALA A 29 8.67 -2.20 10.03
N GLN A 30 8.03 -1.62 9.02
CA GLN A 30 8.40 -1.80 7.62
C GLN A 30 8.11 -0.52 6.83
N PHE A 31 8.79 -0.33 5.70
CA PHE A 31 8.84 0.91 4.94
C PHE A 31 7.48 1.60 4.72
N PHE A 32 6.42 0.85 4.44
CA PHE A 32 5.09 1.43 4.20
C PHE A 32 4.39 1.94 5.46
N LEU A 33 4.99 1.76 6.64
CA LEU A 33 4.64 2.40 7.90
C LEU A 33 5.59 3.54 8.27
N SER A 34 6.61 3.83 7.46
CA SER A 34 7.50 4.96 7.70
C SER A 34 6.76 6.28 7.58
N TRP A 35 7.27 7.29 8.28
CA TRP A 35 6.76 8.65 8.17
C TRP A 35 6.73 9.15 6.72
N GLN A 36 7.85 8.99 6.01
CA GLN A 36 8.02 9.48 4.64
C GLN A 36 6.97 8.91 3.69
N TRP A 37 6.71 7.60 3.77
CA TRP A 37 5.68 6.98 2.93
C TRP A 37 4.28 7.47 3.28
N LEU A 38 3.92 7.46 4.59
CA LEU A 38 2.56 7.79 5.01
C LEU A 38 2.26 9.28 4.88
N ALA A 39 3.20 10.18 5.16
CA ALA A 39 3.00 11.62 4.96
C ALA A 39 2.58 11.92 3.52
N GLY A 40 3.26 11.31 2.53
CA GLY A 40 2.89 11.44 1.13
C GLY A 40 1.49 10.93 0.80
N ALA A 41 1.16 9.76 1.32
CA ALA A 41 -0.15 9.15 1.10
C ALA A 41 -1.28 9.96 1.76
N LEU A 42 -1.10 10.36 3.01
CA LEU A 42 -2.14 11.04 3.80
C LEU A 42 -2.39 12.48 3.31
N GLU A 43 -1.33 13.22 2.95
CA GLU A 43 -1.43 14.56 2.38
C GLU A 43 -2.21 14.57 1.06
N SER A 44 -1.98 13.57 0.21
CA SER A 44 -2.62 13.48 -1.11
C SER A 44 -4.08 13.06 -1.09
N TYR A 45 -4.58 12.52 0.04
CA TYR A 45 -5.92 11.98 0.17
C TYR A 45 -6.61 12.43 1.46
N PRO A 46 -6.84 13.75 1.63
CA PRO A 46 -7.49 14.29 2.83
C PRO A 46 -8.89 13.69 2.99
N GLY A 47 -9.27 13.39 4.24
CA GLY A 47 -10.58 12.81 4.56
C GLY A 47 -10.72 11.31 4.35
N GLU A 48 -9.84 10.65 3.55
CA GLU A 48 -9.92 9.21 3.28
C GLU A 48 -9.22 8.34 4.32
N TRP A 49 -8.74 8.90 5.43
CA TRP A 49 -7.92 8.17 6.40
C TRP A 49 -8.17 8.61 7.84
N LEU A 50 -7.70 7.81 8.76
CA LEU A 50 -7.52 8.15 10.17
C LEU A 50 -6.30 7.41 10.71
N VAL A 51 -5.66 7.97 11.74
CA VAL A 51 -4.62 7.30 12.52
C VAL A 51 -5.15 7.12 13.94
N LEU A 52 -5.16 5.88 14.42
CA LEU A 52 -5.38 5.60 15.83
C LEU A 52 -4.04 5.70 16.56
N VAL A 53 -4.02 6.46 17.63
CA VAL A 53 -2.84 6.78 18.43
C VAL A 53 -3.00 6.20 19.82
N ALA A 54 -2.13 5.27 20.22
CA ALA A 54 -2.13 4.70 21.57
C ALA A 54 -1.22 5.51 22.49
N ARG A 55 -1.79 6.00 23.62
CA ARG A 55 -1.05 6.70 24.67
C ARG A 55 -1.09 5.96 26.01
N GLY A 56 0.03 6.00 26.72
CA GLY A 56 0.12 5.57 28.10
C GLY A 56 -0.63 6.49 29.07
N ALA A 57 -0.75 6.10 30.34
CA ALA A 57 -1.30 6.95 31.40
C ALA A 57 -0.44 8.21 31.65
N ASP A 58 0.83 8.15 31.30
CA ASP A 58 1.81 9.24 31.33
C ASP A 58 1.75 10.14 30.09
N SER A 59 0.72 9.99 29.24
CA SER A 59 0.53 10.70 27.98
C SER A 59 1.60 10.45 26.92
N THR A 60 2.52 9.52 27.12
CA THR A 60 3.53 9.15 26.11
C THR A 60 2.93 8.30 24.99
N TYR A 61 3.42 8.46 23.78
CA TYR A 61 3.03 7.67 22.64
C TYR A 61 3.56 6.24 22.74
N ARG A 62 2.72 5.24 22.45
CA ARG A 62 3.05 3.82 22.53
C ARG A 62 2.85 3.05 21.25
N GLY A 63 2.04 3.56 20.34
CA GLY A 63 1.80 2.93 19.05
C GLY A 63 0.89 3.73 18.11
N PHE A 64 0.89 3.33 16.85
CA PHE A 64 0.12 3.95 15.77
C PHE A 64 -0.49 2.90 14.87
N LEU A 65 -1.75 3.09 14.49
CA LEU A 65 -2.44 2.28 13.50
C LEU A 65 -3.03 3.19 12.42
N PRO A 66 -2.33 3.35 11.29
CA PRO A 66 -2.81 4.16 10.18
C PRO A 66 -3.82 3.39 9.32
N LEU A 67 -5.02 3.95 9.16
CA LEU A 67 -6.14 3.33 8.49
C LEU A 67 -6.67 4.22 7.35
N ARG A 68 -7.09 3.59 6.27
CA ARG A 68 -7.92 4.17 5.23
C ARG A 68 -9.37 3.87 5.51
N ARG A 69 -10.23 4.88 5.33
CA ARG A 69 -11.69 4.76 5.34
C ARG A 69 -12.22 4.76 3.92
N LYS A 70 -13.31 4.08 3.69
CA LYS A 70 -14.00 4.10 2.40
C LYS A 70 -15.48 3.83 2.57
N THR A 71 -16.31 4.56 1.82
CA THR A 71 -17.74 4.31 1.71
C THR A 71 -18.06 3.64 0.39
N ILE A 72 -18.82 2.58 0.42
CA ILE A 72 -19.27 1.88 -0.78
C ILE A 72 -20.76 1.49 -0.69
N TRP A 73 -21.38 1.31 -1.87
CA TRP A 73 -22.72 0.75 -1.94
C TRP A 73 -22.68 -0.78 -1.85
N SER A 74 -23.34 -1.34 -0.85
CA SER A 74 -23.53 -2.78 -0.71
C SER A 74 -24.70 -3.23 -1.59
N LYS A 75 -24.40 -3.99 -2.66
CA LYS A 75 -25.44 -4.56 -3.54
C LYS A 75 -26.33 -5.57 -2.82
N SER A 76 -25.76 -6.37 -1.90
CA SER A 76 -26.50 -7.40 -1.16
C SER A 76 -27.38 -6.82 -0.05
N ARG A 77 -26.99 -5.71 0.57
CA ARG A 77 -27.71 -5.05 1.66
C ARG A 77 -28.50 -3.82 1.21
N GLN A 78 -28.34 -3.40 -0.05
CA GLN A 78 -29.00 -2.24 -0.65
C GLN A 78 -28.85 -0.96 0.20
N GLN A 79 -27.63 -0.71 0.71
CA GLN A 79 -27.30 0.48 1.51
C GLN A 79 -25.81 0.81 1.43
N LEU A 80 -25.43 2.00 1.89
CA LEU A 80 -24.03 2.37 2.08
C LEU A 80 -23.43 1.60 3.26
N ARG A 81 -22.16 1.27 3.14
CA ARG A 81 -21.35 0.71 4.22
C ARG A 81 -19.96 1.34 4.24
N ASN A 82 -19.37 1.41 5.42
CA ASN A 82 -17.99 1.83 5.58
C ASN A 82 -17.05 0.60 5.64
N GLU A 83 -15.92 0.76 5.00
CA GLU A 83 -14.83 -0.20 5.01
C GLU A 83 -13.56 0.43 5.57
N LEU A 84 -12.79 -0.36 6.31
CA LEU A 84 -11.44 -0.01 6.76
C LEU A 84 -10.39 -0.82 6.01
N GLN A 85 -9.25 -0.20 5.75
CA GLN A 85 -8.04 -0.79 5.18
C GLN A 85 -6.81 -0.12 5.81
N PHE A 86 -5.60 -0.65 5.58
CA PHE A 86 -4.39 0.08 5.94
C PHE A 86 -4.20 1.34 5.07
N ALA A 87 -3.79 2.46 5.68
CA ALA A 87 -3.66 3.75 5.00
C ALA A 87 -2.61 3.78 3.88
N GLY A 88 -1.53 3.03 4.01
CA GLY A 88 -0.51 2.91 2.96
C GLY A 88 -1.06 2.44 1.60
N ARG A 89 -2.25 1.82 1.59
CA ARG A 89 -2.99 1.43 0.38
C ARG A 89 -3.41 2.62 -0.50
N LEU A 90 -3.42 3.82 0.02
CA LEU A 90 -3.63 5.04 -0.76
C LEU A 90 -2.54 5.22 -1.83
N PHE A 91 -1.28 4.86 -1.51
CA PHE A 91 -0.14 4.83 -2.43
C PHE A 91 0.29 3.41 -2.83
N TRP A 92 -0.65 2.44 -2.81
CA TRP A 92 -0.43 1.05 -3.24
C TRP A 92 0.64 0.30 -2.43
N ALA A 93 0.78 0.62 -1.16
CA ALA A 93 1.63 -0.14 -0.27
C ALA A 93 1.35 -1.65 -0.40
N ASP A 94 2.41 -2.42 -0.47
CA ASP A 94 2.29 -3.87 -0.51
C ASP A 94 2.01 -4.46 0.86
N TYR A 95 2.54 -3.82 1.90
CA TYR A 95 2.33 -4.22 3.28
C TYR A 95 1.47 -3.21 4.05
N GLY A 96 0.75 -3.72 5.03
CA GLY A 96 0.14 -2.96 6.09
C GLY A 96 0.58 -3.50 7.45
N GLY A 97 0.29 -2.78 8.51
CA GLY A 97 0.71 -3.18 9.84
C GLY A 97 0.31 -2.18 10.91
N VAL A 98 0.85 -2.42 12.09
CA VAL A 98 0.71 -1.60 13.30
C VAL A 98 2.12 -1.26 13.79
N LEU A 99 2.34 -0.03 14.22
CA LEU A 99 3.56 0.36 14.94
C LEU A 99 3.29 0.34 16.44
N CYS A 100 4.16 -0.30 17.22
CA CYS A 100 4.10 -0.24 18.65
C CYS A 100 5.47 -0.46 19.32
N LEU A 101 5.67 0.15 20.47
CA LEU A 101 6.83 -0.14 21.31
C LEU A 101 6.76 -1.60 21.77
N PRO A 102 7.84 -2.38 21.67
CA PRO A 102 7.84 -3.82 22.00
C PRO A 102 7.35 -4.12 23.43
N GLU A 103 7.74 -3.29 24.39
CA GLU A 103 7.37 -3.45 25.81
C GLU A 103 5.88 -3.16 26.09
N HIS A 104 5.15 -2.58 25.13
CA HIS A 104 3.73 -2.26 25.25
C HIS A 104 2.87 -2.99 24.23
N GLU A 105 3.42 -3.94 23.49
CA GLU A 105 2.82 -4.65 22.38
C GLU A 105 1.40 -5.16 22.67
N GLU A 106 1.24 -5.97 23.71
CA GLU A 106 -0.06 -6.56 24.06
C GLU A 106 -1.10 -5.50 24.40
N ALA A 107 -0.73 -4.52 25.23
CA ALA A 107 -1.65 -3.46 25.63
C ALA A 107 -2.08 -2.56 24.47
N VAL A 108 -1.15 -2.27 23.55
CA VAL A 108 -1.41 -1.44 22.35
C VAL A 108 -2.31 -2.16 21.36
N LEU A 109 -1.97 -3.40 21.01
CA LEU A 109 -2.72 -4.17 20.02
C LEU A 109 -4.15 -4.45 20.49
N ASN A 110 -4.32 -4.85 21.75
CA ASN A 110 -5.63 -5.03 22.35
C ASN A 110 -6.44 -3.72 22.38
N ALA A 111 -5.82 -2.60 22.78
CA ALA A 111 -6.51 -1.31 22.83
C ALA A 111 -6.99 -0.84 21.44
N PHE A 112 -6.17 -0.99 20.40
CA PHE A 112 -6.59 -0.70 19.03
C PHE A 112 -7.77 -1.57 18.61
N ALA A 113 -7.71 -2.87 18.81
CA ALA A 113 -8.78 -3.77 18.41
C ALA A 113 -10.09 -3.48 19.18
N VAL A 114 -10.03 -3.21 20.49
CA VAL A 114 -11.19 -2.82 21.29
C VAL A 114 -11.78 -1.49 20.80
N TYR A 115 -10.94 -0.50 20.48
CA TYR A 115 -11.40 0.79 19.96
C TYR A 115 -12.06 0.64 18.59
N LEU A 116 -11.45 -0.15 17.69
CA LEU A 116 -12.00 -0.43 16.35
C LEU A 116 -13.41 -1.00 16.40
N LYS A 117 -13.76 -1.82 17.40
CA LYS A 117 -15.11 -2.38 17.59
C LYS A 117 -16.17 -1.33 17.93
N GLN A 118 -15.78 -0.11 18.27
CA GLN A 118 -16.69 1.00 18.58
C GLN A 118 -16.95 1.89 17.36
N LEU A 119 -16.15 1.76 16.30
CA LEU A 119 -16.29 2.56 15.08
C LEU A 119 -17.41 2.03 14.17
N HIS A 120 -17.92 2.89 13.28
CA HIS A 120 -19.00 2.57 12.35
C HIS A 120 -18.46 2.02 11.03
N TRP A 121 -18.01 0.77 11.02
CA TRP A 121 -17.61 0.05 9.82
C TRP A 121 -18.22 -1.36 9.79
N SER A 122 -18.35 -1.92 8.60
CA SER A 122 -18.86 -3.28 8.43
C SER A 122 -17.81 -4.28 7.97
N HIS A 123 -16.76 -3.82 7.29
CA HIS A 123 -15.68 -4.67 6.77
C HIS A 123 -14.33 -4.01 7.02
N PHE A 124 -13.40 -4.77 7.59
CA PHE A 124 -12.01 -4.37 7.77
C PHE A 124 -11.10 -5.34 7.00
N TYR A 125 -10.56 -4.88 5.88
CA TYR A 125 -9.68 -5.64 5.00
C TYR A 125 -8.22 -5.43 5.38
N LEU A 126 -7.63 -6.39 6.09
CA LEU A 126 -6.23 -6.36 6.52
C LEU A 126 -5.30 -6.95 5.43
N LYS A 127 -5.41 -6.43 4.21
CA LYS A 127 -4.68 -6.95 3.05
C LYS A 127 -3.20 -6.66 3.12
N GLY A 128 -2.36 -7.71 2.98
CA GLY A 128 -0.92 -7.60 3.04
C GLY A 128 -0.43 -7.33 4.47
N PHE A 129 -1.14 -7.83 5.48
CA PHE A 129 -0.78 -7.65 6.86
C PHE A 129 0.53 -8.37 7.16
N ARG A 130 1.60 -7.60 7.27
CA ARG A 130 2.92 -8.06 7.65
C ARG A 130 3.04 -7.97 9.17
N ILE A 131 2.97 -9.10 9.84
CA ILE A 131 2.88 -9.21 11.29
C ILE A 131 3.29 -10.60 11.74
N SER A 132 3.95 -10.74 12.89
CA SER A 132 4.25 -12.02 13.52
C SER A 132 2.98 -12.74 13.97
N ASP A 133 3.08 -14.05 14.20
CA ASP A 133 1.96 -14.86 14.68
C ASP A 133 1.45 -14.35 16.03
N ARG A 134 2.38 -14.04 16.95
CA ARG A 134 2.05 -13.50 18.27
C ARG A 134 1.27 -12.19 18.18
N ARG A 135 1.74 -11.21 17.43
CA ARG A 135 1.04 -9.93 17.28
C ARG A 135 -0.31 -10.10 16.60
N PHE A 136 -0.37 -11.00 15.62
CA PHE A 136 -1.63 -11.31 14.93
C PHE A 136 -2.66 -11.86 15.91
N GLU A 137 -2.31 -12.82 16.74
CA GLU A 137 -3.19 -13.38 17.75
C GLU A 137 -3.66 -12.32 18.75
N LEU A 138 -2.76 -11.49 19.29
CA LEU A 138 -3.09 -10.40 20.20
C LEU A 138 -4.06 -9.39 19.57
N PHE A 139 -3.83 -9.00 18.30
CA PHE A 139 -4.68 -8.04 17.60
C PHE A 139 -6.05 -8.62 17.25
N MET A 140 -6.12 -9.90 16.91
CA MET A 140 -7.36 -10.55 16.48
C MET A 140 -8.22 -11.05 17.64
N ALA A 141 -7.65 -11.34 18.81
CA ALA A 141 -8.39 -11.89 19.96
C ALA A 141 -9.65 -11.10 20.34
N PRO A 142 -9.66 -9.75 20.39
CA PRO A 142 -10.88 -8.99 20.71
C PRO A 142 -12.01 -9.13 19.68
N PHE A 143 -11.74 -9.60 18.46
CA PHE A 143 -12.77 -9.84 17.44
C PHE A 143 -13.38 -11.24 17.50
N ALA A 144 -12.93 -12.09 18.40
CA ALA A 144 -13.46 -13.44 18.64
C ALA A 144 -14.75 -13.40 19.50
N ASP A 145 -15.72 -12.56 19.08
CA ASP A 145 -17.06 -12.51 19.71
C ASP A 145 -18.16 -12.64 18.63
N GLU A 146 -19.40 -12.86 19.06
CA GLU A 146 -20.55 -13.10 18.19
C GLU A 146 -20.91 -11.93 17.26
N ARG A 147 -20.36 -10.73 17.47
CA ARG A 147 -20.63 -9.55 16.65
C ARG A 147 -19.81 -9.54 15.36
N PHE A 148 -18.71 -10.29 15.33
CA PHE A 148 -17.78 -10.28 14.22
C PHE A 148 -17.51 -11.66 13.67
N ILE A 149 -17.15 -11.69 12.38
CA ILE A 149 -16.65 -12.88 11.67
C ILE A 149 -15.27 -12.53 11.15
N VAL A 150 -14.31 -13.43 11.35
CA VAL A 150 -12.96 -13.34 10.81
C VAL A 150 -12.79 -14.41 9.75
N GLU A 151 -12.54 -13.98 8.51
CA GLU A 151 -12.41 -14.87 7.35
C GLU A 151 -11.01 -14.70 6.73
N PRO A 152 -10.29 -15.78 6.44
CA PRO A 152 -9.06 -15.70 5.65
C PRO A 152 -9.42 -15.40 4.19
N MET A 153 -8.72 -14.45 3.59
CA MET A 153 -8.88 -14.06 2.20
C MET A 153 -7.70 -14.50 1.37
N THR A 154 -7.92 -14.80 0.11
CA THR A 154 -6.88 -15.04 -0.89
C THR A 154 -6.59 -13.76 -1.69
N SER A 155 -5.41 -13.67 -2.30
CA SER A 155 -5.05 -12.56 -3.17
C SER A 155 -4.13 -13.06 -4.28
N THR A 156 -4.70 -13.34 -5.44
CA THR A 156 -3.97 -13.78 -6.62
C THR A 156 -4.07 -12.77 -7.76
N ILE A 157 -3.12 -12.81 -8.68
CA ILE A 157 -3.09 -12.06 -9.95
C ILE A 157 -2.64 -13.00 -11.07
N ASN A 158 -2.61 -12.52 -12.31
CA ASN A 158 -2.21 -13.31 -13.49
C ASN A 158 -3.00 -14.62 -13.59
N ASP A 159 -4.34 -14.51 -13.61
CA ASP A 159 -5.27 -15.64 -13.69
C ASP A 159 -5.07 -16.73 -12.63
N GLY A 160 -4.58 -16.33 -11.46
CA GLY A 160 -4.34 -17.22 -10.31
C GLY A 160 -2.91 -17.76 -10.20
N GLU A 161 -2.04 -17.50 -11.16
CA GLU A 161 -0.68 -18.01 -11.18
C GLU A 161 0.24 -17.37 -10.12
N THR A 162 -0.07 -16.15 -9.69
CA THR A 162 0.75 -15.40 -8.73
C THR A 162 0.01 -15.22 -7.41
N ASP A 163 0.56 -15.77 -6.32
CA ASP A 163 0.05 -15.59 -4.95
C ASP A 163 0.64 -14.31 -4.32
N ASN A 164 -0.21 -13.31 -4.11
CA ASN A 164 0.14 -12.06 -3.47
C ASN A 164 0.19 -12.11 -1.93
N LEU A 165 -0.01 -13.27 -1.33
CA LEU A 165 0.24 -13.50 0.10
C LEU A 165 1.66 -14.03 0.35
N VAL A 166 2.42 -14.22 -0.70
CA VAL A 166 3.85 -14.53 -0.66
C VAL A 166 4.63 -13.27 -0.96
N SER A 167 5.65 -13.00 -0.17
CA SER A 167 6.60 -11.91 -0.36
C SER A 167 8.02 -12.44 -0.37
N PRO A 168 8.59 -12.70 -1.57
CA PRO A 168 9.94 -13.18 -1.69
C PRO A 168 10.98 -12.11 -1.31
N HIS A 169 12.01 -12.51 -0.57
CA HIS A 169 13.11 -11.63 -0.18
C HIS A 169 14.45 -12.39 -0.16
N ILE A 170 15.53 -11.66 -0.15
CA ILE A 170 16.89 -12.18 -0.01
C ILE A 170 17.52 -11.57 1.23
N ASP A 171 17.98 -12.39 2.17
CA ASP A 171 18.92 -11.96 3.18
C ASP A 171 20.30 -11.85 2.54
N LEU A 172 20.80 -10.61 2.45
CA LEU A 172 22.02 -10.28 1.72
C LEU A 172 23.25 -10.59 2.59
N PRO A 173 24.26 -11.29 2.02
CA PRO A 173 25.56 -11.46 2.67
C PRO A 173 26.37 -10.16 2.61
N ASP A 174 27.53 -10.16 3.28
CA ASP A 174 28.38 -8.98 3.39
C ASP A 174 29.06 -8.55 2.07
N THR A 175 29.18 -9.45 1.10
CA THR A 175 29.80 -9.16 -0.19
C THR A 175 28.98 -9.65 -1.38
N PHE A 176 29.13 -8.98 -2.51
CA PHE A 176 28.44 -9.39 -3.74
C PHE A 176 28.92 -10.75 -4.27
N ASP A 177 30.21 -11.08 -4.06
CA ASP A 177 30.73 -12.40 -4.44
C ASP A 177 30.14 -13.53 -3.58
N ALA A 178 29.95 -13.28 -2.28
CA ALA A 178 29.22 -14.22 -1.41
C ALA A 178 27.77 -14.40 -1.87
N TYR A 179 27.06 -13.31 -2.21
CA TYR A 179 25.72 -13.39 -2.79
C TYR A 179 25.68 -14.28 -4.04
N LEU A 180 26.61 -14.06 -4.99
CA LEU A 180 26.70 -14.89 -6.19
C LEU A 180 26.97 -16.36 -5.88
N ALA A 181 27.79 -16.63 -4.86
CA ALA A 181 28.20 -18.00 -4.49
C ALA A 181 27.12 -18.76 -3.73
N GLU A 182 26.47 -18.12 -2.78
CA GLU A 182 25.58 -18.74 -1.78
C GLU A 182 24.12 -18.74 -2.19
N LYS A 183 23.66 -17.66 -2.86
CA LYS A 183 22.24 -17.47 -3.15
C LYS A 183 21.84 -17.90 -4.56
N LEU A 184 22.79 -17.95 -5.51
CA LEU A 184 22.48 -18.27 -6.90
C LEU A 184 22.88 -19.69 -7.30
N SER A 185 22.07 -20.33 -8.13
CA SER A 185 22.46 -21.57 -8.80
C SER A 185 23.72 -21.35 -9.66
N SER A 186 24.50 -22.41 -9.91
CA SER A 186 25.70 -22.35 -10.76
C SER A 186 25.41 -21.74 -12.13
N ASN A 187 24.29 -22.12 -12.75
CA ASN A 187 23.89 -21.63 -14.07
C ASN A 187 23.56 -20.13 -14.04
N THR A 188 22.76 -19.67 -13.08
CA THR A 188 22.40 -18.24 -12.94
C THR A 188 23.65 -17.42 -12.66
N ARG A 189 24.52 -17.88 -11.75
CA ARG A 189 25.79 -17.23 -11.40
C ARG A 189 26.72 -17.08 -12.62
N GLN A 190 26.94 -18.13 -13.39
CA GLN A 190 27.80 -18.08 -14.59
C GLN A 190 27.22 -17.11 -15.65
N LYS A 191 25.91 -17.22 -15.87
CA LYS A 191 25.18 -16.33 -16.80
C LYS A 191 25.33 -14.88 -16.38
N LEU A 192 25.10 -14.59 -15.10
CA LEU A 192 25.17 -13.24 -14.57
C LEU A 192 26.59 -12.67 -14.61
N ARG A 193 27.62 -13.43 -14.19
CA ARG A 193 29.03 -13.01 -14.30
C ARG A 193 29.42 -12.65 -15.72
N ARG A 194 28.97 -13.44 -16.72
CA ARG A 194 29.25 -13.17 -18.14
C ARG A 194 28.62 -11.82 -18.56
N PHE A 195 27.39 -11.53 -18.18
CA PHE A 195 26.72 -10.29 -18.54
C PHE A 195 27.29 -9.07 -17.82
N LEU A 196 27.58 -9.17 -16.54
CA LEU A 196 28.22 -8.10 -15.78
C LEU A 196 29.58 -7.75 -16.37
N ARG A 197 30.41 -8.76 -16.71
CA ARG A 197 31.69 -8.53 -17.40
C ARG A 197 31.50 -7.86 -18.76
N LYS A 198 30.44 -8.23 -19.53
CA LYS A 198 30.12 -7.55 -20.81
C LYS A 198 29.84 -6.05 -20.57
N LEU A 199 29.12 -5.71 -19.51
CA LEU A 199 28.84 -4.32 -19.16
C LEU A 199 30.11 -3.55 -18.76
N GLU A 200 30.98 -4.19 -17.98
CA GLU A 200 32.23 -3.56 -17.46
C GLU A 200 33.26 -3.24 -18.57
N VAL A 201 33.34 -4.07 -19.62
CA VAL A 201 34.30 -3.88 -20.71
C VAL A 201 33.76 -3.16 -21.93
N SER A 202 32.45 -3.00 -22.06
CA SER A 202 31.81 -2.38 -23.22
C SER A 202 31.65 -0.87 -22.98
N THR A 203 31.97 -0.09 -24.00
CA THR A 203 31.70 1.36 -24.04
C THR A 203 30.28 1.69 -24.49
N GLU A 204 29.54 0.70 -24.97
CA GLU A 204 28.18 0.89 -25.51
C GLU A 204 27.10 0.75 -24.41
N TYR A 205 27.41 0.01 -23.32
CA TYR A 205 26.48 -0.17 -22.21
C TYR A 205 26.88 0.74 -21.05
N GLN A 206 25.88 1.39 -20.45
CA GLN A 206 26.07 2.22 -19.28
C GLN A 206 24.98 1.92 -18.24
N LEU A 207 25.36 1.84 -16.97
CA LEU A 207 24.44 1.83 -15.84
C LEU A 207 24.51 3.16 -15.12
N THR A 208 23.37 3.82 -14.94
CA THR A 208 23.29 5.11 -14.24
C THR A 208 22.35 5.03 -13.05
N THR A 209 22.71 5.78 -12.00
CA THR A 209 21.83 6.06 -10.87
C THR A 209 21.27 7.47 -11.01
N THR A 210 19.98 7.63 -10.76
CA THR A 210 19.30 8.93 -10.82
C THR A 210 19.83 9.87 -9.74
N ASN A 211 19.97 11.14 -10.09
CA ASN A 211 20.35 12.24 -9.20
C ASN A 211 19.42 13.46 -9.42
N ALA A 212 19.61 14.51 -8.62
CA ALA A 212 18.76 15.70 -8.68
C ALA A 212 18.66 16.36 -10.07
N ALA A 213 19.72 16.27 -10.91
CA ALA A 213 19.72 16.85 -12.25
C ALA A 213 19.01 15.97 -13.28
N THR A 214 18.90 14.66 -13.04
CA THR A 214 18.34 13.70 -14.00
C THR A 214 16.97 13.16 -13.60
N GLN A 215 16.50 13.39 -12.38
CA GLN A 215 15.30 12.74 -11.82
C GLN A 215 14.04 12.89 -12.68
N VAL A 216 13.77 14.06 -13.24
CA VAL A 216 12.57 14.29 -14.07
C VAL A 216 12.63 13.43 -15.35
N ARG A 217 13.77 13.45 -16.05
CA ARG A 217 14.00 12.62 -17.24
C ARG A 217 13.88 11.14 -16.91
N ASP A 218 14.50 10.71 -15.82
CA ASP A 218 14.63 9.30 -15.46
C ASP A 218 13.28 8.72 -15.02
N VAL A 219 12.42 9.51 -14.34
CA VAL A 219 11.04 9.13 -14.04
C VAL A 219 10.20 9.03 -15.34
N GLN A 220 10.38 9.93 -16.31
CA GLN A 220 9.70 9.83 -17.60
C GLN A 220 10.11 8.56 -18.38
N ILE A 221 11.37 8.13 -18.27
CA ILE A 221 11.84 6.86 -18.82
C ILE A 221 11.12 5.68 -18.16
N LEU A 222 10.97 5.71 -16.82
CA LEU A 222 10.20 4.69 -16.10
C LEU A 222 8.76 4.63 -16.61
N GLU A 223 8.06 5.75 -16.70
CA GLU A 223 6.67 5.81 -17.16
C GLU A 223 6.54 5.24 -18.59
N THR A 224 7.49 5.59 -19.45
CA THR A 224 7.50 5.15 -20.87
C THR A 224 7.72 3.64 -20.99
N LEU A 225 8.78 3.12 -20.36
CA LEU A 225 9.14 1.70 -20.46
C LEU A 225 8.12 0.82 -19.73
N TRP A 226 7.62 1.25 -18.55
CA TRP A 226 6.56 0.54 -17.87
C TRP A 226 5.25 0.54 -18.67
N GLY A 227 4.92 1.68 -19.28
CA GLY A 227 3.74 1.83 -20.13
C GLY A 227 3.78 0.91 -21.35
N LYS A 228 4.93 0.80 -22.05
CA LYS A 228 5.11 -0.16 -23.15
C LYS A 228 4.89 -1.59 -22.68
N LEU A 229 5.58 -1.99 -21.60
CA LEU A 229 5.56 -3.33 -21.03
C LEU A 229 4.14 -3.78 -20.58
N ARG A 230 3.29 -2.85 -20.15
CA ARG A 230 1.98 -3.16 -19.56
C ARG A 230 0.78 -2.81 -20.43
N ARG A 231 1.00 -2.29 -21.63
CA ARG A 231 -0.07 -1.80 -22.51
C ARG A 231 -1.13 -2.87 -22.79
N GLU A 232 -0.70 -4.08 -23.14
CA GLU A 232 -1.63 -5.18 -23.43
C GLU A 232 -2.45 -5.61 -22.20
N GLN A 233 -1.83 -5.63 -21.00
CA GLN A 233 -2.46 -6.07 -19.78
C GLN A 233 -3.39 -5.03 -19.15
N LYS A 234 -3.11 -3.72 -19.32
CA LYS A 234 -3.81 -2.63 -18.61
C LYS A 234 -4.68 -1.75 -19.51
N GLY A 235 -4.54 -1.89 -20.83
CA GLY A 235 -5.36 -1.19 -21.83
C GLY A 235 -5.40 0.32 -21.61
N ALA A 236 -6.57 0.94 -21.64
CA ALA A 236 -6.78 2.37 -21.50
C ALA A 236 -6.29 2.96 -20.15
N ASN A 237 -6.12 2.14 -19.11
CA ASN A 237 -5.63 2.59 -17.80
C ASN A 237 -4.10 2.69 -17.71
N THR A 238 -3.36 2.22 -18.73
CA THR A 238 -1.90 2.10 -18.69
C THR A 238 -1.23 3.44 -18.38
N GLN A 239 -1.57 4.50 -19.12
CA GLN A 239 -0.96 5.82 -18.92
C GLN A 239 -1.23 6.37 -17.52
N ARG A 240 -2.47 6.32 -17.05
CA ARG A 240 -2.83 6.79 -15.71
C ARG A 240 -2.06 6.04 -14.61
N LEU A 241 -1.86 4.74 -14.78
CA LEU A 241 -1.10 3.93 -13.83
C LEU A 241 0.40 4.26 -13.91
N ALA A 242 0.97 4.42 -15.11
CA ALA A 242 2.37 4.80 -15.30
C ALA A 242 2.68 6.13 -14.62
N THR A 243 1.86 7.17 -14.88
CA THR A 243 1.99 8.48 -14.23
C THR A 243 1.88 8.39 -12.70
N LYS A 244 0.99 7.56 -12.17
CA LYS A 244 0.89 7.37 -10.72
C LYS A 244 2.13 6.70 -10.13
N TYR A 245 2.72 5.70 -10.80
CA TYR A 245 4.02 5.14 -10.39
C TYR A 245 5.12 6.20 -10.46
N GLY A 246 5.15 7.00 -11.53
CA GLY A 246 6.09 8.12 -11.69
C GLY A 246 6.01 9.11 -10.53
N MET A 247 4.80 9.56 -10.15
CA MET A 247 4.60 10.47 -9.01
C MET A 247 5.12 9.90 -7.69
N ILE A 248 4.86 8.62 -7.40
CA ILE A 248 5.32 7.97 -6.17
C ILE A 248 6.85 7.86 -6.15
N VAL A 249 7.47 7.48 -7.28
CA VAL A 249 8.92 7.38 -7.42
C VAL A 249 9.56 8.77 -7.34
N GLN A 250 9.00 9.78 -8.01
CA GLN A 250 9.48 11.16 -7.95
C GLN A 250 9.53 11.67 -6.51
N ARG A 251 8.46 11.48 -5.73
CA ARG A 251 8.44 11.85 -4.32
C ARG A 251 9.51 11.09 -3.51
N GLY A 252 9.64 9.78 -3.73
CA GLY A 252 10.69 9.00 -3.05
C GLY A 252 12.11 9.47 -3.37
N LEU A 253 12.37 9.97 -4.58
CA LEU A 253 13.65 10.59 -4.96
C LEU A 253 13.87 11.92 -4.23
N GLU A 254 12.85 12.76 -4.14
CA GLU A 254 12.87 14.03 -3.39
C GLU A 254 13.12 13.80 -1.89
N ASP A 255 12.47 12.79 -1.31
CA ASP A 255 12.60 12.39 0.09
C ASP A 255 13.89 11.56 0.36
N LYS A 256 14.71 11.27 -0.66
CA LYS A 256 15.92 10.43 -0.60
C LYS A 256 15.66 9.00 -0.08
N THR A 257 14.46 8.51 -0.30
CA THR A 257 14.03 7.14 0.06
C THR A 257 13.89 6.24 -1.16
N CYS A 258 14.18 6.72 -2.36
CA CYS A 258 14.12 5.93 -3.60
C CYS A 258 15.48 5.86 -4.29
N HIS A 259 15.82 4.67 -4.76
CA HIS A 259 16.97 4.38 -5.62
C HIS A 259 16.45 3.97 -6.99
N LEU A 260 16.85 4.69 -8.04
CA LEU A 260 16.42 4.45 -9.42
C LEU A 260 17.63 4.17 -10.30
N LEU A 261 17.69 2.96 -10.88
CA LEU A 261 18.72 2.50 -11.80
C LEU A 261 18.21 2.47 -13.23
N ILE A 262 19.04 2.88 -14.19
CA ILE A 262 18.76 2.77 -15.62
C ILE A 262 19.94 2.09 -16.32
N LEU A 263 19.63 1.07 -17.12
CA LEU A 263 20.58 0.43 -18.03
C LEU A 263 20.37 0.99 -19.45
N TRP A 264 21.45 1.48 -20.03
CA TRP A 264 21.48 2.08 -21.35
C TRP A 264 22.25 1.22 -22.34
N TYR A 265 21.86 1.29 -23.60
CA TYR A 265 22.67 0.92 -24.74
C TYR A 265 22.88 2.18 -25.60
N ARG A 266 24.10 2.70 -25.64
CA ARG A 266 24.39 4.04 -26.18
C ARG A 266 23.47 5.07 -25.51
N ASP A 267 22.64 5.78 -26.30
CA ASP A 267 21.72 6.80 -25.80
C ASP A 267 20.28 6.26 -25.56
N THR A 268 20.07 4.95 -25.72
CA THR A 268 18.75 4.33 -25.63
C THR A 268 18.59 3.62 -24.28
N PRO A 269 17.56 3.96 -23.46
CA PRO A 269 17.31 3.27 -22.21
C PRO A 269 16.71 1.88 -22.48
N LEU A 270 17.38 0.83 -22.03
CA LEU A 270 16.95 -0.56 -22.17
C LEU A 270 16.06 -1.01 -21.03
N GLY A 271 16.24 -0.45 -19.85
CA GLY A 271 15.45 -0.80 -18.69
C GLY A 271 15.73 0.10 -17.52
N VAL A 272 14.75 0.16 -16.64
CA VAL A 272 14.75 1.01 -15.45
C VAL A 272 14.18 0.21 -14.29
N LEU A 273 14.72 0.39 -13.08
CA LEU A 273 14.30 -0.26 -11.85
C LEU A 273 14.32 0.74 -10.71
N ALA A 274 13.15 0.92 -10.07
CA ALA A 274 12.98 1.75 -8.88
C ALA A 274 12.79 0.89 -7.65
N SER A 275 13.52 1.22 -6.58
CA SER A 275 13.42 0.58 -5.28
C SER A 275 13.35 1.62 -4.17
N PHE A 276 12.57 1.34 -3.13
CA PHE A 276 12.60 2.16 -1.92
C PHE A 276 13.66 1.66 -0.94
N VAL A 277 14.29 2.59 -0.25
CA VAL A 277 15.33 2.32 0.74
C VAL A 277 14.80 2.62 2.13
N ASP A 278 14.74 1.61 2.95
CA ASP A 278 14.46 1.71 4.37
C ASP A 278 15.78 1.66 5.13
N TRP A 279 16.34 2.83 5.40
CA TRP A 279 17.64 2.95 6.07
C TRP A 279 17.58 2.45 7.53
N ASP A 280 16.47 2.73 8.24
CA ASP A 280 16.29 2.31 9.63
C ASP A 280 16.19 0.79 9.79
N LYS A 281 15.64 0.11 8.77
CA LYS A 281 15.46 -1.35 8.77
C LYS A 281 16.46 -2.07 7.84
N SER A 282 17.40 -1.35 7.26
CA SER A 282 18.43 -1.88 6.34
C SER A 282 17.82 -2.75 5.22
N ARG A 283 16.76 -2.24 4.56
CA ARG A 283 16.02 -2.94 3.51
C ARG A 283 15.97 -2.15 2.23
N LEU A 284 16.10 -2.84 1.09
CA LEU A 284 15.85 -2.31 -0.24
C LEU A 284 14.62 -3.03 -0.81
N LEU A 285 13.55 -2.29 -1.10
CA LEU A 285 12.27 -2.82 -1.55
C LEU A 285 12.10 -2.55 -3.04
N PHE A 286 12.10 -3.59 -3.86
CA PHE A 286 11.86 -3.47 -5.30
C PHE A 286 10.40 -3.05 -5.55
N PHE A 287 10.20 -1.85 -6.07
CA PHE A 287 8.85 -1.29 -6.21
C PHE A 287 8.28 -1.43 -7.61
N VAL A 288 9.03 -1.02 -8.64
CA VAL A 288 8.56 -1.03 -10.02
C VAL A 288 9.72 -1.04 -11.01
N SER A 289 9.52 -1.70 -12.15
CA SER A 289 10.48 -1.68 -13.25
C SER A 289 9.78 -1.60 -14.61
N GLY A 290 10.50 -1.04 -15.58
CA GLY A 290 10.15 -1.08 -16.99
C GLY A 290 11.34 -1.54 -17.82
N ARG A 291 11.08 -2.17 -18.97
CA ARG A 291 12.14 -2.59 -19.89
C ARG A 291 11.65 -2.55 -21.33
N ASP A 292 12.60 -2.43 -22.24
CA ASP A 292 12.35 -2.63 -23.67
C ASP A 292 12.32 -4.14 -23.95
N GLU A 293 11.18 -4.68 -24.36
CA GLU A 293 11.00 -6.09 -24.67
C GLU A 293 11.49 -6.45 -26.08
N ASP A 294 11.70 -5.47 -26.93
CA ASP A 294 12.24 -5.67 -28.28
C ASP A 294 13.76 -5.97 -28.22
N PHE A 295 14.43 -5.52 -27.15
CA PHE A 295 15.85 -5.77 -26.94
C PHE A 295 16.10 -7.16 -26.36
N ARG A 296 16.69 -8.06 -27.16
CA ARG A 296 16.88 -9.50 -26.81
C ARG A 296 18.32 -9.89 -26.48
N GLU A 297 19.30 -9.02 -26.67
CA GLU A 297 20.73 -9.35 -26.50
C GLU A 297 21.14 -9.59 -25.05
N LEU A 298 20.47 -8.94 -24.10
CA LEU A 298 20.76 -9.04 -22.67
C LEU A 298 19.47 -9.30 -21.86
N PRO A 299 19.55 -10.05 -20.78
CA PRO A 299 18.45 -10.21 -19.84
C PRO A 299 18.38 -8.97 -18.91
N VAL A 300 17.87 -7.86 -19.45
CA VAL A 300 17.87 -6.53 -18.80
C VAL A 300 17.36 -6.58 -17.36
N GLY A 301 16.23 -7.25 -17.11
CA GLY A 301 15.66 -7.35 -15.76
C GLY A 301 16.59 -8.06 -14.77
N LEU A 302 17.21 -9.18 -15.18
CA LEU A 302 18.16 -9.92 -14.33
C LEU A 302 19.37 -9.07 -13.97
N ILE A 303 19.89 -8.31 -14.94
CA ILE A 303 21.07 -7.43 -14.75
C ILE A 303 20.70 -6.29 -13.78
N LEU A 304 19.58 -5.62 -13.99
CA LEU A 304 19.13 -4.53 -13.12
C LEU A 304 18.97 -4.99 -11.67
N HIS A 305 18.33 -6.14 -11.43
CA HIS A 305 18.20 -6.70 -10.09
C HIS A 305 19.55 -7.01 -9.47
N ALA A 306 20.47 -7.62 -10.22
CA ALA A 306 21.81 -7.95 -9.72
C ALA A 306 22.63 -6.70 -9.38
N CYS A 307 22.56 -5.66 -10.22
CA CYS A 307 23.22 -4.38 -9.93
C CYS A 307 22.60 -3.69 -8.71
N ASN A 308 21.29 -3.80 -8.54
CA ASN A 308 20.59 -3.26 -7.38
C ASN A 308 20.94 -4.02 -6.09
N VAL A 309 21.10 -5.35 -6.14
CA VAL A 309 21.62 -6.16 -5.03
C VAL A 309 23.06 -5.77 -4.70
N ARG A 310 23.93 -5.58 -5.70
CA ARG A 310 25.31 -5.11 -5.49
C ARG A 310 25.32 -3.77 -4.78
N TRP A 311 24.56 -2.81 -5.28
CA TRP A 311 24.41 -1.51 -4.66
C TRP A 311 23.91 -1.59 -3.21
N ALA A 312 22.91 -2.42 -2.94
CA ALA A 312 22.38 -2.65 -1.60
C ALA A 312 23.45 -3.13 -0.63
N ILE A 313 24.24 -4.13 -1.01
CA ILE A 313 25.35 -4.67 -0.20
C ILE A 313 26.39 -3.59 0.07
N GLU A 314 26.82 -2.84 -0.95
CA GLU A 314 27.81 -1.76 -0.85
C GLU A 314 27.35 -0.63 0.08
N HIS A 315 26.03 -0.45 0.30
CA HIS A 315 25.45 0.56 1.18
C HIS A 315 24.97 -0.03 2.53
N GLY A 316 25.39 -1.24 2.89
CA GLY A 316 25.08 -1.84 4.19
C GLY A 316 23.65 -2.34 4.37
N ILE A 317 22.90 -2.44 3.28
CA ILE A 317 21.55 -3.03 3.29
C ILE A 317 21.64 -4.54 3.52
N ARG A 318 20.77 -5.07 4.38
CA ARG A 318 20.76 -6.47 4.78
C ARG A 318 19.68 -7.32 4.11
N THR A 319 18.65 -6.70 3.58
CA THR A 319 17.54 -7.42 2.93
C THR A 319 17.17 -6.78 1.60
N TYR A 320 17.09 -7.58 0.54
CA TYR A 320 16.47 -7.20 -0.73
C TYR A 320 15.07 -7.81 -0.81
N ASP A 321 14.05 -6.98 -0.73
CA ASP A 321 12.64 -7.37 -0.67
C ASP A 321 11.99 -7.17 -2.04
N PHE A 322 11.52 -8.25 -2.66
CA PHE A 322 10.85 -8.21 -3.97
C PHE A 322 9.38 -7.78 -3.88
N LEU A 323 8.89 -7.47 -2.70
CA LEU A 323 7.49 -7.23 -2.43
C LEU A 323 6.61 -8.43 -2.79
N ARG A 324 5.28 -8.23 -2.85
CA ARG A 324 4.33 -9.33 -3.04
C ARG A 324 4.45 -10.00 -4.41
N GLY A 325 4.03 -11.27 -4.43
CA GLY A 325 3.94 -12.10 -5.62
C GLY A 325 5.09 -13.10 -5.73
N ASN A 326 4.75 -14.35 -6.01
CA ASN A 326 5.70 -15.45 -6.10
C ASN A 326 6.16 -15.74 -7.55
N GLU A 327 6.43 -14.68 -8.32
CA GLU A 327 6.87 -14.86 -9.71
C GLU A 327 8.22 -15.60 -9.79
N PRO A 328 8.38 -16.54 -10.73
CA PRO A 328 9.54 -17.45 -10.78
C PRO A 328 10.90 -16.76 -10.89
N TYR A 329 10.97 -15.57 -11.51
CA TYR A 329 12.24 -14.85 -11.66
C TYR A 329 12.87 -14.44 -10.32
N LYS A 330 12.06 -14.17 -9.29
CA LYS A 330 12.51 -13.77 -7.95
C LYS A 330 13.35 -14.89 -7.31
N TYR A 331 12.91 -16.13 -7.47
CA TYR A 331 13.62 -17.31 -6.95
C TYR A 331 14.90 -17.60 -7.73
N SER A 332 14.96 -17.26 -9.02
CA SER A 332 16.20 -17.36 -9.79
C SER A 332 17.30 -16.42 -9.28
N LEU A 333 16.91 -15.39 -8.52
CA LEU A 333 17.79 -14.45 -7.84
C LEU A 333 18.10 -14.84 -6.39
N GLY A 334 17.63 -16.00 -5.94
CA GLY A 334 17.93 -16.57 -4.61
C GLY A 334 16.96 -16.11 -3.51
N ALA A 335 15.76 -15.66 -3.87
CA ALA A 335 14.76 -15.28 -2.89
C ALA A 335 14.18 -16.47 -2.13
N THR A 336 13.81 -16.23 -0.87
CA THR A 336 13.04 -17.12 0.01
C THR A 336 11.72 -16.43 0.39
N ASP A 337 10.72 -17.23 0.76
CA ASP A 337 9.38 -16.74 1.00
C ASP A 337 9.18 -16.21 2.42
N MET A 338 8.47 -15.08 2.51
CA MET A 338 7.76 -14.65 3.72
C MET A 338 6.26 -14.68 3.44
N ARG A 339 5.47 -15.15 4.40
CA ARG A 339 4.01 -15.17 4.30
C ARG A 339 3.40 -13.91 4.89
N LEU A 340 2.46 -13.32 4.15
CA LEU A 340 1.61 -12.23 4.58
C LEU A 340 0.24 -12.76 4.96
N ARG A 341 -0.47 -12.04 5.81
CA ARG A 341 -1.85 -12.36 6.17
C ARG A 341 -2.82 -11.44 5.42
N TYR A 342 -4.00 -11.96 5.18
CA TYR A 342 -5.11 -11.18 4.64
C TYR A 342 -6.41 -11.63 5.29
N PRO A 343 -6.66 -11.32 6.57
CA PRO A 343 -7.97 -11.51 7.16
C PRO A 343 -8.93 -10.41 6.74
N LEU A 344 -10.19 -10.78 6.55
CA LEU A 344 -11.32 -9.89 6.57
C LEU A 344 -12.01 -10.03 7.92
N VAL A 345 -12.08 -8.95 8.68
CA VAL A 345 -12.96 -8.84 9.84
C VAL A 345 -14.22 -8.14 9.37
N ARG A 346 -15.38 -8.75 9.57
CA ARG A 346 -16.66 -8.12 9.24
C ARG A 346 -17.68 -8.27 10.35
N THR A 347 -18.63 -7.34 10.42
CA THR A 347 -19.76 -7.49 11.32
C THR A 347 -20.61 -8.70 10.92
N GLN A 348 -21.21 -9.38 11.89
CA GLN A 348 -22.10 -10.54 11.66
C GLN A 348 -23.24 -10.20 10.69
N SER A 349 -23.81 -9.01 10.83
CA SER A 349 -24.90 -8.52 9.98
C SER A 349 -24.46 -8.11 8.56
N GLY A 350 -23.16 -7.83 8.36
CA GLY A 350 -22.63 -7.28 7.12
C GLY A 350 -22.99 -5.80 6.86
N VAL A 351 -23.53 -5.12 7.88
CA VAL A 351 -23.84 -3.69 7.86
C VAL A 351 -23.09 -2.95 8.96
N ASN A 352 -23.00 -1.63 8.86
CA ASN A 352 -22.37 -0.82 9.91
C ASN A 352 -23.14 -0.95 11.23
N PRO A 353 -22.48 -0.88 12.39
CA PRO A 353 -23.14 -0.87 13.68
C PRO A 353 -24.22 0.22 13.74
N ASN A 354 -25.42 -0.14 14.22
CA ASN A 354 -26.60 0.73 14.32
C ASN A 354 -27.06 1.37 12.99
N GLY A 355 -26.63 0.83 11.83
CA GLY A 355 -26.93 1.39 10.52
C GLY A 355 -26.27 2.74 10.21
N LYS A 356 -25.46 3.29 11.12
CA LYS A 356 -24.81 4.60 11.00
C LYS A 356 -23.54 4.54 10.15
N LEU A 357 -23.24 5.64 9.47
CA LEU A 357 -21.98 5.83 8.75
C LEU A 357 -20.88 6.34 9.70
N ASP A 358 -19.61 6.16 9.32
CA ASP A 358 -18.53 6.87 10.02
C ASP A 358 -18.65 8.37 9.73
N PRO A 359 -18.67 9.25 10.76
CA PRO A 359 -18.83 10.70 10.55
C PRO A 359 -17.78 11.31 9.61
N GLY A 360 -16.55 10.77 9.59
CA GLY A 360 -15.51 11.23 8.68
C GLY A 360 -15.64 10.68 7.25
N CYS A 361 -16.73 9.96 6.93
CA CYS A 361 -17.03 9.47 5.58
C CYS A 361 -18.30 10.11 4.99
N ILE A 362 -18.87 11.13 5.64
CA ILE A 362 -20.12 11.74 5.18
C ILE A 362 -19.94 12.40 3.81
N ASP A 363 -18.85 13.11 3.57
CA ASP A 363 -18.57 13.76 2.28
C ASP A 363 -18.53 12.73 1.13
N GLU A 364 -17.87 11.59 1.34
CA GLU A 364 -17.84 10.49 0.35
C GLU A 364 -19.24 9.89 0.15
N ALA A 365 -20.01 9.75 1.21
CA ALA A 365 -21.39 9.27 1.15
C ALA A 365 -22.31 10.23 0.37
N LEU A 366 -22.18 11.55 0.60
CA LEU A 366 -22.88 12.60 -0.14
C LEU A 366 -22.53 12.55 -1.63
N GLN A 367 -21.24 12.44 -1.96
CA GLN A 367 -20.80 12.32 -3.35
C GLN A 367 -21.43 11.10 -4.03
N LEU A 368 -21.50 9.97 -3.34
CA LEU A 368 -22.16 8.75 -3.85
C LEU A 368 -23.66 8.97 -4.04
N ALA A 369 -24.34 9.63 -3.10
CA ALA A 369 -25.77 9.95 -3.22
C ALA A 369 -26.06 10.83 -4.44
N VAL A 370 -25.24 11.88 -4.65
CA VAL A 370 -25.32 12.76 -5.83
C VAL A 370 -25.05 11.98 -7.13
N ASP A 371 -24.05 11.11 -7.15
CA ASP A 371 -23.73 10.28 -8.33
C ASP A 371 -24.86 9.30 -8.66
N PHE A 372 -25.52 8.72 -7.65
CA PHE A 372 -26.72 7.89 -7.85
C PHE A 372 -27.87 8.70 -8.45
N ALA A 373 -28.13 9.92 -7.92
CA ALA A 373 -29.16 10.79 -8.45
C ALA A 373 -28.89 11.15 -9.92
N LYS A 374 -27.67 11.56 -10.26
CA LYS A 374 -27.26 11.88 -11.66
C LYS A 374 -27.43 10.69 -12.63
N ARG A 375 -27.29 9.47 -12.14
CA ARG A 375 -27.45 8.23 -12.93
C ARG A 375 -28.85 7.68 -12.92
N ASN A 376 -29.82 8.41 -12.38
CA ASN A 376 -31.22 8.00 -12.21
C ASN A 376 -31.41 6.74 -11.32
N TYR A 377 -30.49 6.47 -10.41
CA TYR A 377 -30.63 5.43 -9.38
C TYR A 377 -31.34 6.02 -8.15
N THR A 378 -32.58 6.54 -8.35
CA THR A 378 -33.33 7.33 -7.35
C THR A 378 -33.44 6.64 -6.00
N GLN A 379 -33.81 5.36 -5.97
CA GLN A 379 -33.95 4.63 -4.71
C GLN A 379 -32.63 4.53 -3.92
N ARG A 380 -31.49 4.35 -4.63
CA ARG A 380 -30.16 4.31 -3.97
C ARG A 380 -29.79 5.67 -3.41
N ALA A 381 -30.09 6.75 -4.12
CA ALA A 381 -29.85 8.11 -3.67
C ALA A 381 -30.68 8.42 -2.42
N VAL A 382 -31.96 8.06 -2.41
CA VAL A 382 -32.86 8.22 -1.24
C VAL A 382 -32.32 7.49 -0.02
N ILE A 383 -31.98 6.19 -0.16
CA ILE A 383 -31.42 5.39 0.96
C ILE A 383 -30.10 6.00 1.46
N ALA A 384 -29.23 6.44 0.56
CA ALA A 384 -27.97 7.06 0.94
C ALA A 384 -28.20 8.35 1.75
N CYS A 385 -29.11 9.24 1.30
CA CYS A 385 -29.47 10.46 2.03
C CYS A 385 -30.06 10.14 3.41
N GLN A 386 -30.93 9.15 3.51
CA GLN A 386 -31.52 8.71 4.78
C GLN A 386 -30.44 8.20 5.76
N GLN A 387 -29.45 7.44 5.29
CA GLN A 387 -28.36 6.98 6.14
C GLN A 387 -27.46 8.13 6.60
N ILE A 388 -27.20 9.12 5.72
CA ILE A 388 -26.44 10.33 6.07
C ILE A 388 -27.19 11.08 7.17
N LEU A 389 -28.49 11.34 7.00
CA LEU A 389 -29.32 12.03 7.98
C LEU A 389 -29.49 11.27 9.29
N ALA A 390 -29.49 9.92 9.26
CA ALA A 390 -29.48 9.10 10.47
C ALA A 390 -28.18 9.23 11.26
N THR A 391 -27.08 9.56 10.58
CA THR A 391 -25.74 9.79 11.19
C THR A 391 -25.55 11.25 11.59
N MET A 392 -25.93 12.18 10.71
CA MET A 392 -25.87 13.64 10.88
C MET A 392 -27.24 14.28 10.58
N PRO A 393 -28.14 14.37 11.57
CA PRO A 393 -29.52 14.85 11.34
C PRO A 393 -29.63 16.28 10.82
N GLY A 394 -28.57 17.09 10.97
CA GLY A 394 -28.54 18.48 10.50
C GLY A 394 -27.86 18.68 9.13
N ASP A 395 -27.57 17.62 8.37
CA ASP A 395 -26.94 17.78 7.06
C ASP A 395 -27.91 18.35 6.02
N GLU A 396 -27.77 19.64 5.74
CA GLU A 396 -28.65 20.37 4.82
C GLU A 396 -28.54 19.88 3.37
N VAL A 397 -27.37 19.38 2.95
CA VAL A 397 -27.15 18.93 1.56
C VAL A 397 -27.89 17.62 1.33
N ALA A 398 -27.77 16.66 2.26
CA ALA A 398 -28.51 15.42 2.21
C ALA A 398 -30.03 15.65 2.27
N GLN A 399 -30.47 16.59 3.11
CA GLN A 399 -31.90 16.91 3.22
C GLN A 399 -32.46 17.49 1.92
N ARG A 400 -31.81 18.53 1.35
CA ARG A 400 -32.23 19.13 0.06
C ARG A 400 -32.24 18.11 -1.08
N LEU A 401 -31.24 17.22 -1.13
CA LEU A 401 -31.20 16.17 -2.14
C LEU A 401 -32.33 15.19 -1.96
N LEU A 402 -32.64 14.78 -0.73
CA LEU A 402 -33.73 13.87 -0.41
C LEU A 402 -35.09 14.46 -0.82
N ASP A 403 -35.36 15.72 -0.44
CA ASP A 403 -36.62 16.42 -0.79
C ASP A 403 -36.81 16.49 -2.31
N ALA A 404 -35.78 16.88 -3.06
CA ALA A 404 -35.84 16.91 -4.52
C ALA A 404 -36.08 15.54 -5.16
N LEU A 405 -35.57 14.45 -4.58
CA LEU A 405 -35.78 13.09 -5.09
C LEU A 405 -37.19 12.57 -4.80
N VAL A 406 -37.78 12.94 -3.67
CA VAL A 406 -39.16 12.59 -3.29
C VAL A 406 -40.16 13.31 -4.19
N ASP A 407 -40.01 14.63 -4.39
CA ASP A 407 -40.87 15.42 -5.27
C ASP A 407 -40.94 14.86 -6.71
N VAL A 408 -39.77 14.49 -7.27
CA VAL A 408 -39.69 13.88 -8.61
C VAL A 408 -40.40 12.51 -8.68
N SER A 409 -40.36 11.74 -7.60
CA SER A 409 -41.01 10.42 -7.55
C SER A 409 -42.54 10.54 -7.47
N GLU A 410 -43.06 11.54 -6.76
CA GLU A 410 -44.51 11.81 -6.67
C GLU A 410 -45.09 12.31 -7.99
N VAL A 411 -44.37 13.16 -8.72
CA VAL A 411 -44.78 13.66 -10.04
C VAL A 411 -44.83 12.51 -11.07
N ARG A 412 -43.86 11.58 -11.02
CA ARG A 412 -43.85 10.40 -11.94
C ARG A 412 -44.89 9.32 -11.59
N GLY A 413 -45.32 9.25 -10.34
CA GLY A 413 -46.39 8.31 -9.91
C GLY A 413 -47.81 8.79 -10.23
N ARG A 414 -47.98 10.06 -10.65
CA ARG A 414 -49.26 10.64 -11.06
C ARG A 414 -49.49 10.72 -12.58
N GLN A 415 -48.50 10.30 -13.36
CA GLN A 415 -48.63 10.07 -14.81
C GLN A 415 -48.72 8.56 -15.14
#